data_e41561ae2ce977d372399d94f34368d1
#
_entry.id   e41561ae2ce977d372399d94f34368d1
#
_cell.length_a   1.000
_cell.length_b   1.000
_cell.length_c   1.000
_cell.angle_alpha   90.00
_cell.angle_beta   90.00
_cell.angle_gamma   90.00
#
_symmetry.space_group_name_H-M   'P 1'
#
loop_
_entity.id
_entity.type
_entity.pdbx_description
1 polymer ?
#
loop_
_entity_poly.entity_id
_entity_poly.type
_entity_poly.pdbx_seq_one_letter_code
_entity_poly.pdbx_strand_id
1 'polypeptide(L)'
;KYVKGTVHDKGTAVGTGENDKDTAANVDSGSGVVLPRGETNSKVNFRSGPNTKNTKVYETLKKGAEVEIIGQTGGWYYVVYGGQAGFISSDYLKPTKAGTVDIQKVSSGITPQKCVTNSEVNIRSGPSTGSKKLGKLDKGENVTVYYVSDGWCFAKCGKQYGFLYDKYVSLAN
;
A
#
# COMPACT_ATOMS: atom_id res chain seq x y z
N LYS A 1 -2.95 -11.67 20.61
CA LYS A 1 -4.37 -12.02 20.92
C LYS A 1 -5.24 -11.01 20.21
N TYR A 2 -5.95 -11.46 19.19
CA TYR A 2 -6.90 -10.66 18.42
C TYR A 2 -8.21 -10.56 19.16
N VAL A 3 -8.81 -9.38 19.19
CA VAL A 3 -10.16 -9.17 19.72
C VAL A 3 -11.09 -8.83 18.56
N LYS A 4 -12.13 -9.65 18.38
CA LYS A 4 -13.28 -9.38 17.51
C LYS A 4 -14.16 -8.30 18.13
N GLY A 5 -14.56 -7.32 17.34
CA GLY A 5 -15.63 -6.39 17.72
C GLY A 5 -16.52 -6.08 16.52
N THR A 6 -17.73 -6.59 16.55
CA THR A 6 -18.87 -6.24 15.69
C THR A 6 -19.55 -5.00 16.21
N VAL A 7 -19.84 -4.00 15.37
CA VAL A 7 -20.90 -3.02 15.63
C VAL A 7 -21.59 -2.60 14.33
N HIS A 8 -22.90 -2.70 14.31
CA HIS A 8 -23.85 -2.13 13.36
C HIS A 8 -23.97 -0.61 13.58
N ASP A 9 -24.11 0.22 12.54
CA ASP A 9 -25.35 0.97 12.30
C ASP A 9 -25.31 1.84 11.02
N LYS A 10 -26.52 2.19 10.55
CA LYS A 10 -26.90 2.83 9.30
C LYS A 10 -26.67 4.35 9.32
N GLY A 11 -26.39 4.93 8.15
CA GLY A 11 -26.51 6.37 7.95
C GLY A 11 -26.23 6.83 6.52
N THR A 12 -27.30 7.17 5.83
CA THR A 12 -27.38 7.79 4.51
C THR A 12 -26.87 9.22 4.50
N ALA A 13 -26.06 9.65 3.54
CA ALA A 13 -26.12 11.02 3.03
C ALA A 13 -25.40 11.20 1.69
N VAL A 14 -26.06 11.92 0.83
CA VAL A 14 -25.75 12.41 -0.52
C VAL A 14 -24.76 13.57 -0.46
N GLY A 15 -23.82 13.67 -1.42
CA GLY A 15 -23.02 14.87 -1.57
C GLY A 15 -22.03 14.81 -2.72
N THR A 16 -22.38 15.48 -3.75
CA THR A 16 -21.75 15.96 -4.99
C THR A 16 -20.25 16.16 -5.02
N GLY A 17 -19.65 15.60 -6.05
CA GLY A 17 -18.60 16.05 -6.96
C GLY A 17 -17.39 16.83 -6.48
N GLU A 18 -16.22 16.26 -6.76
CA GLU A 18 -15.16 16.94 -7.49
C GLU A 18 -14.04 15.94 -7.83
N ASN A 19 -13.50 16.10 -9.04
CA ASN A 19 -12.46 15.25 -9.62
C ASN A 19 -11.12 15.51 -8.93
N ASP A 20 -10.68 14.57 -8.11
CA ASP A 20 -9.28 14.43 -7.78
C ASP A 20 -8.77 13.07 -8.24
N LYS A 21 -7.80 13.12 -9.15
CA LYS A 21 -7.04 11.95 -9.62
C LYS A 21 -6.08 11.47 -8.52
N ASP A 22 -6.61 11.02 -7.42
CA ASP A 22 -5.88 10.25 -6.42
C ASP A 22 -6.31 8.79 -6.53
N THR A 23 -5.52 8.01 -7.25
CA THR A 23 -5.60 6.55 -7.25
C THR A 23 -5.02 6.01 -5.93
N ALA A 24 -5.56 6.46 -4.82
CA ALA A 24 -5.27 5.93 -3.51
C ALA A 24 -6.44 5.06 -3.06
N ALA A 25 -6.13 3.95 -2.42
CA ALA A 25 -7.13 3.08 -1.82
C ALA A 25 -8.09 3.90 -0.94
N ASN A 26 -9.37 3.91 -1.31
CA ASN A 26 -10.43 4.54 -0.53
C ASN A 26 -10.80 3.56 0.59
N VAL A 27 -10.43 3.88 1.80
CA VAL A 27 -10.76 3.08 2.99
C VAL A 27 -12.10 3.59 3.51
N ASP A 28 -13.19 2.96 3.10
CA ASP A 28 -14.49 3.19 3.69
C ASP A 28 -14.68 2.28 4.92
N SER A 29 -15.21 2.85 5.98
CA SER A 29 -15.39 2.22 7.30
C SER A 29 -16.58 1.25 7.28
N GLY A 30 -16.43 0.11 6.66
CA GLY A 30 -17.47 -0.92 6.72
C GLY A 30 -17.37 -1.93 5.59
N SER A 31 -16.74 -3.05 5.87
CA SER A 31 -16.68 -4.28 5.06
C SER A 31 -16.09 -4.14 3.64
N GLY A 32 -14.79 -4.12 3.55
CA GLY A 32 -14.04 -4.36 2.32
C GLY A 32 -13.20 -3.16 1.89
N VAL A 33 -11.89 -3.30 1.94
CA VAL A 33 -10.99 -2.35 1.28
C VAL A 33 -11.07 -2.57 -0.21
N VAL A 34 -11.47 -1.53 -0.95
CA VAL A 34 -11.41 -1.53 -2.41
C VAL A 34 -10.00 -1.17 -2.81
N LEU A 35 -9.21 -2.13 -3.24
CA LEU A 35 -7.91 -1.86 -3.84
C LEU A 35 -8.07 -1.67 -5.35
N PRO A 36 -7.43 -0.63 -5.92
CA PRO A 36 -7.34 -0.51 -7.36
C PRO A 36 -6.65 -1.76 -7.93
N ARG A 37 -7.12 -2.22 -9.07
CA ARG A 37 -6.44 -3.26 -9.83
C ARG A 37 -5.66 -2.66 -10.98
N GLY A 38 -4.62 -3.34 -11.38
CA GLY A 38 -3.84 -3.02 -12.56
C GLY A 38 -3.60 -4.27 -13.39
N GLU A 39 -3.39 -4.03 -14.67
CA GLU A 39 -3.02 -5.06 -15.65
C GLU A 39 -1.69 -4.71 -16.28
N THR A 40 -0.80 -5.68 -16.37
CA THR A 40 0.49 -5.50 -17.05
C THR A 40 0.28 -5.32 -18.55
N ASN A 41 0.84 -4.24 -19.10
CA ASN A 41 0.74 -3.94 -20.53
C ASN A 41 1.82 -4.63 -21.39
N SER A 42 2.83 -5.21 -20.74
CA SER A 42 3.93 -5.95 -21.34
C SER A 42 4.52 -6.95 -20.35
N LYS A 43 5.51 -7.74 -20.80
CA LYS A 43 6.31 -8.58 -19.91
C LYS A 43 7.11 -7.70 -18.94
N VAL A 44 7.03 -7.97 -17.64
CA VAL A 44 7.66 -7.16 -16.61
C VAL A 44 8.13 -7.97 -15.42
N ASN A 45 9.20 -7.55 -14.79
CA ASN A 45 9.71 -8.17 -13.58
C ASN A 45 8.96 -7.64 -12.34
N PHE A 46 8.44 -8.56 -11.56
CA PHE A 46 7.89 -8.33 -10.22
C PHE A 46 9.03 -8.47 -9.21
N ARG A 47 9.27 -7.43 -8.40
CA ARG A 47 10.51 -7.25 -7.64
C ARG A 47 10.27 -7.02 -6.14
N SER A 48 11.31 -7.29 -5.37
CA SER A 48 11.32 -7.01 -3.92
C SER A 48 11.48 -5.53 -3.55
N GLY A 49 11.76 -4.66 -4.50
CA GLY A 49 11.95 -3.23 -4.23
C GLY A 49 11.78 -2.37 -5.48
N PRO A 50 11.57 -1.04 -5.30
CA PRO A 50 11.24 -0.10 -6.38
C PRO A 50 12.50 0.37 -7.12
N ASN A 51 13.28 -0.55 -7.62
CA ASN A 51 14.44 -0.26 -8.49
C ASN A 51 14.85 -1.52 -9.27
N THR A 52 15.70 -1.34 -10.27
CA THR A 52 16.21 -2.43 -11.11
C THR A 52 17.54 -3.01 -10.63
N LYS A 53 18.21 -2.32 -9.71
CA LYS A 53 19.50 -2.74 -9.15
C LYS A 53 19.32 -3.20 -7.71
N ASN A 54 20.01 -4.26 -7.32
CA ASN A 54 20.03 -4.76 -5.94
C ASN A 54 18.65 -5.16 -5.39
N THR A 55 17.71 -5.54 -6.28
CA THR A 55 16.41 -6.09 -5.91
C THR A 55 16.23 -7.48 -6.49
N LYS A 56 15.68 -8.40 -5.69
CA LYS A 56 15.32 -9.72 -6.13
C LYS A 56 14.15 -9.63 -7.12
N VAL A 57 14.23 -10.35 -8.23
CA VAL A 57 13.08 -10.62 -9.08
C VAL A 57 12.37 -11.84 -8.49
N TYR A 58 11.12 -11.65 -8.08
CA TYR A 58 10.29 -12.74 -7.58
C TYR A 58 9.78 -13.59 -8.75
N GLU A 59 9.27 -12.91 -9.78
CA GLU A 59 8.71 -13.52 -10.97
C GLU A 59 8.77 -12.54 -12.15
N THR A 60 8.72 -13.07 -13.36
CA THR A 60 8.51 -12.26 -14.57
C THR A 60 7.08 -12.46 -15.05
N LEU A 61 6.26 -11.45 -14.88
CA LEU A 61 4.86 -11.46 -15.26
C LEU A 61 4.71 -11.30 -16.78
N LYS A 62 3.74 -12.00 -17.36
CA LYS A 62 3.37 -11.83 -18.76
C LYS A 62 2.47 -10.61 -18.93
N LYS A 63 2.33 -10.10 -20.15
CA LYS A 63 1.30 -9.13 -20.52
C LYS A 63 -0.09 -9.67 -20.13
N GLY A 64 -0.94 -8.82 -19.57
CA GLY A 64 -2.29 -9.18 -19.12
C GLY A 64 -2.34 -9.80 -17.73
N ALA A 65 -1.24 -9.81 -16.98
CA ALA A 65 -1.28 -10.25 -15.58
C ALA A 65 -2.00 -9.20 -14.72
N GLU A 66 -3.01 -9.63 -13.99
CA GLU A 66 -3.76 -8.78 -13.07
C GLU A 66 -3.08 -8.75 -11.71
N VAL A 67 -2.98 -7.55 -11.15
CA VAL A 67 -2.41 -7.30 -9.82
C VAL A 67 -3.29 -6.36 -9.02
N GLU A 68 -3.19 -6.42 -7.71
CA GLU A 68 -3.82 -5.48 -6.79
C GLU A 68 -2.83 -4.38 -6.44
N ILE A 69 -3.22 -3.11 -6.58
CA ILE A 69 -2.34 -1.97 -6.32
C ILE A 69 -2.57 -1.50 -4.89
N ILE A 70 -1.52 -1.54 -4.08
CA ILE A 70 -1.55 -1.04 -2.70
C ILE A 70 -1.17 0.43 -2.65
N GLY A 71 -0.24 0.86 -3.51
CA GLY A 71 0.24 2.23 -3.54
C GLY A 71 1.23 2.48 -4.67
N GLN A 72 1.72 3.70 -4.72
CA GLN A 72 2.71 4.13 -5.72
C GLN A 72 3.83 4.91 -5.03
N THR A 73 5.06 4.65 -5.44
CA THR A 73 6.23 5.39 -4.98
C THR A 73 7.22 5.58 -6.13
N GLY A 74 7.49 6.85 -6.46
CA GLY A 74 8.28 7.17 -7.65
C GLY A 74 7.67 6.57 -8.93
N GLY A 75 8.47 6.00 -9.79
CA GLY A 75 8.03 5.31 -11.01
C GLY A 75 7.62 3.83 -10.78
N TRP A 76 7.14 3.47 -9.59
CA TRP A 76 6.84 2.09 -9.22
C TRP A 76 5.49 1.97 -8.51
N TYR A 77 4.74 0.93 -8.86
CA TYR A 77 3.59 0.48 -8.07
C TYR A 77 4.01 -0.57 -7.06
N TYR A 78 3.52 -0.42 -5.83
CA TYR A 78 3.53 -1.48 -4.83
C TYR A 78 2.26 -2.28 -4.98
N VAL A 79 2.41 -3.56 -5.28
CA VAL A 79 1.30 -4.43 -5.70
C VAL A 79 1.33 -5.75 -4.98
N VAL A 80 0.18 -6.45 -5.01
CA VAL A 80 0.08 -7.86 -4.62
C VAL A 80 -0.22 -8.68 -5.86
N TYR A 81 0.56 -9.73 -6.03
CA TYR A 81 0.38 -10.75 -7.06
C TYR A 81 0.57 -12.14 -6.46
N GLY A 82 -0.40 -13.03 -6.65
CA GLY A 82 -0.32 -14.40 -6.11
C GLY A 82 -0.13 -14.47 -4.59
N GLY A 83 -0.60 -13.47 -3.85
CA GLY A 83 -0.42 -13.38 -2.40
C GLY A 83 0.95 -12.84 -1.95
N GLN A 84 1.84 -12.50 -2.88
CA GLN A 84 3.13 -11.90 -2.63
C GLN A 84 3.06 -10.39 -2.88
N ALA A 85 3.53 -9.57 -1.93
CA ALA A 85 3.70 -8.14 -2.14
C ALA A 85 5.05 -7.84 -2.79
N GLY A 86 5.07 -6.84 -3.67
CA GLY A 86 6.29 -6.44 -4.38
C GLY A 86 6.05 -5.25 -5.31
N PHE A 87 6.97 -5.01 -6.20
CA PHE A 87 7.01 -3.81 -7.03
C PHE A 87 7.01 -4.13 -8.52
N ILE A 88 6.25 -3.32 -9.25
CA ILE A 88 6.22 -3.30 -10.72
C ILE A 88 6.46 -1.86 -11.17
N SER A 89 7.30 -1.65 -12.19
CA SER A 89 7.48 -0.33 -12.78
C SER A 89 6.16 0.20 -13.35
N SER A 90 5.86 1.47 -13.07
CA SER A 90 4.63 2.13 -13.53
C SER A 90 4.48 2.15 -15.06
N ASP A 91 5.59 2.09 -15.80
CA ASP A 91 5.57 2.06 -17.27
C ASP A 91 4.94 0.79 -17.83
N TYR A 92 4.92 -0.28 -17.01
CA TYR A 92 4.45 -1.60 -17.42
C TYR A 92 3.13 -2.01 -16.75
N LEU A 93 2.51 -1.13 -15.99
CA LEU A 93 1.25 -1.40 -15.31
C LEU A 93 0.20 -0.33 -15.64
N LYS A 94 -0.92 -0.78 -16.19
CA LYS A 94 -2.08 0.08 -16.44
C LYS A 94 -3.11 -0.14 -15.34
N PRO A 95 -3.42 0.87 -14.51
CA PRO A 95 -4.52 0.78 -13.56
C PRO A 95 -5.84 0.52 -14.28
N THR A 96 -6.60 -0.44 -13.79
CA THR A 96 -7.95 -0.75 -14.24
C THR A 96 -8.95 -0.25 -13.19
N LYS A 97 -10.25 -0.44 -13.42
CA LYS A 97 -11.27 -0.04 -12.43
C LYS A 97 -11.01 -0.70 -11.09
N ALA A 98 -11.23 0.06 -10.02
CA ALA A 98 -11.20 -0.48 -8.66
C ALA A 98 -12.17 -1.67 -8.55
N GLY A 99 -11.66 -2.77 -8.02
CA GLY A 99 -12.47 -3.93 -7.68
C GLY A 99 -12.64 -3.99 -6.16
N THR A 100 -13.76 -4.56 -5.69
CA THR A 100 -13.88 -4.93 -4.28
C THR A 100 -12.96 -6.11 -4.03
N VAL A 101 -11.95 -5.92 -3.19
CA VAL A 101 -11.08 -7.00 -2.76
C VAL A 101 -11.65 -7.55 -1.46
N ASP A 102 -11.95 -8.84 -1.45
CA ASP A 102 -12.24 -9.54 -0.21
C ASP A 102 -10.92 -9.67 0.56
N ILE A 103 -10.71 -8.81 1.53
CA ILE A 103 -9.48 -8.74 2.35
C ILE A 103 -9.18 -10.09 3.01
N GLN A 104 -10.18 -10.95 3.19
CA GLN A 104 -9.97 -12.28 3.74
C GLN A 104 -9.30 -13.25 2.74
N LYS A 105 -9.33 -12.91 1.44
CA LYS A 105 -8.67 -13.68 0.38
C LYS A 105 -7.30 -13.12 -0.05
N VAL A 106 -7.03 -11.85 0.23
CA VAL A 106 -5.69 -11.31 0.11
C VAL A 106 -4.90 -11.88 1.28
N SER A 107 -4.00 -12.80 1.00
CA SER A 107 -3.23 -13.52 2.00
C SER A 107 -2.81 -12.59 3.15
N SER A 108 -3.18 -12.98 4.34
CA SER A 108 -2.76 -12.52 5.66
C SER A 108 -1.68 -11.42 5.63
N GLY A 109 -2.07 -10.16 5.67
CA GLY A 109 -1.10 -9.09 5.83
C GLY A 109 -1.48 -7.71 5.30
N ILE A 110 -2.56 -7.59 4.51
CA ILE A 110 -2.94 -6.29 3.95
C ILE A 110 -4.29 -5.85 4.54
N THR A 111 -4.29 -5.63 5.84
CA THR A 111 -5.36 -4.88 6.50
C THR A 111 -4.77 -3.53 6.83
N PRO A 112 -5.22 -2.44 6.19
CA PRO A 112 -4.75 -1.11 6.53
C PRO A 112 -5.03 -0.81 8.00
N GLN A 113 -4.01 -0.40 8.72
CA GLN A 113 -4.09 -0.12 10.13
C GLN A 113 -3.78 1.35 10.38
N LYS A 114 -4.61 2.00 11.19
CA LYS A 114 -4.30 3.33 11.70
C LYS A 114 -3.20 3.20 12.74
N CYS A 115 -2.12 3.88 12.51
CA CYS A 115 -0.94 3.87 13.35
C CYS A 115 -0.48 5.28 13.67
N VAL A 116 0.38 5.39 14.65
CA VAL A 116 1.00 6.64 15.08
C VAL A 116 2.51 6.43 15.17
N THR A 117 3.28 7.43 14.81
CA THR A 117 4.73 7.41 14.98
C THR A 117 5.08 7.55 16.48
N ASN A 118 5.88 6.64 17.00
CA ASN A 118 6.35 6.69 18.40
C ASN A 118 7.68 7.43 18.57
N SER A 119 8.31 7.80 17.45
CA SER A 119 9.54 8.57 17.36
C SER A 119 9.62 9.27 16.00
N GLU A 120 10.60 10.17 15.85
CA GLU A 120 10.94 10.72 14.55
C GLU A 120 11.35 9.60 13.59
N VAL A 121 10.82 9.60 12.37
CA VAL A 121 11.11 8.58 11.36
C VAL A 121 11.17 9.15 9.95
N ASN A 122 12.11 8.66 9.16
CA ASN A 122 12.22 9.02 7.75
C ASN A 122 11.24 8.23 6.88
N ILE A 123 10.57 8.92 5.98
CA ILE A 123 9.80 8.32 4.89
C ILE A 123 10.79 8.02 3.74
N ARG A 124 10.81 6.78 3.26
CA ARG A 124 11.74 6.34 2.22
C ARG A 124 11.03 5.77 1.00
N SER A 125 11.71 5.80 -0.14
CA SER A 125 11.20 5.24 -1.41
C SER A 125 11.24 3.71 -1.48
N GLY A 126 11.88 3.06 -0.52
CA GLY A 126 12.00 1.59 -0.46
C GLY A 126 12.35 1.11 0.94
N PRO A 127 12.21 -0.21 1.20
CA PRO A 127 12.43 -0.82 2.50
C PRO A 127 13.94 -1.01 2.79
N SER A 128 14.69 0.08 2.86
CA SER A 128 16.12 0.07 3.14
C SER A 128 16.59 1.44 3.61
N THR A 129 17.56 1.47 4.51
CA THR A 129 18.22 2.71 4.93
C THR A 129 18.99 3.40 3.81
N GLY A 130 19.39 2.64 2.78
CA GLY A 130 20.00 3.17 1.55
C GLY A 130 19.00 3.75 0.54
N SER A 131 17.70 3.54 0.73
CA SER A 131 16.66 4.09 -0.17
C SER A 131 16.53 5.60 0.01
N LYS A 132 16.17 6.29 -1.10
CA LYS A 132 15.99 7.74 -1.11
C LYS A 132 15.03 8.19 0.01
N LYS A 133 15.41 9.19 0.76
CA LYS A 133 14.55 9.87 1.73
C LYS A 133 13.55 10.75 0.99
N LEU A 134 12.26 10.52 1.23
CA LEU A 134 11.14 11.27 0.64
C LEU A 134 10.67 12.39 1.57
N GLY A 135 10.83 12.19 2.88
CA GLY A 135 10.41 13.11 3.92
C GLY A 135 10.73 12.57 5.30
N LYS A 136 10.17 13.23 6.29
CA LYS A 136 10.31 12.89 7.71
C LYS A 136 8.98 13.12 8.40
N LEU A 137 8.67 12.29 9.37
CA LEU A 137 7.57 12.44 10.32
C LEU A 137 8.14 12.67 11.70
N ASP A 138 7.48 13.54 12.47
CA ASP A 138 7.77 13.70 13.87
C ASP A 138 7.04 12.63 14.71
N LYS A 139 7.36 12.56 16.00
CA LYS A 139 6.64 11.69 16.93
C LYS A 139 5.18 12.15 17.06
N GLY A 140 4.25 11.20 17.05
CA GLY A 140 2.82 11.46 17.26
C GLY A 140 2.03 11.70 15.97
N GLU A 141 2.65 11.58 14.79
CA GLU A 141 1.95 11.73 13.52
C GLU A 141 1.17 10.47 13.12
N ASN A 142 -0.03 10.69 12.60
CA ASN A 142 -0.90 9.61 12.13
C ASN A 142 -0.47 9.12 10.76
N VAL A 143 -0.40 7.80 10.62
CA VAL A 143 -0.11 7.12 9.36
C VAL A 143 -1.06 5.94 9.16
N THR A 144 -1.30 5.57 7.90
CA THR A 144 -2.04 4.35 7.59
C THR A 144 -1.06 3.31 7.06
N VAL A 145 -0.84 2.26 7.80
CA VAL A 145 0.06 1.15 7.42
C VAL A 145 -0.71 0.11 6.63
N TYR A 146 -0.21 -0.24 5.46
CA TYR A 146 -0.80 -1.22 4.55
C TYR A 146 -0.14 -2.58 4.62
N TYR A 147 1.14 -2.61 4.87
CA TYR A 147 1.93 -3.84 4.87
C TYR A 147 3.17 -3.70 5.73
N VAL A 148 3.54 -4.78 6.42
CA VAL A 148 4.78 -4.86 7.22
C VAL A 148 5.54 -6.10 6.82
N SER A 149 6.83 -5.94 6.50
CA SER A 149 7.74 -7.04 6.23
C SER A 149 9.18 -6.62 6.51
N ASP A 150 9.97 -7.52 7.06
CA ASP A 150 11.42 -7.37 7.25
C ASP A 150 11.85 -6.07 7.96
N GLY A 151 11.08 -5.66 8.98
CA GLY A 151 11.35 -4.46 9.76
C GLY A 151 10.93 -3.15 9.09
N TRP A 152 10.17 -3.22 8.00
CA TRP A 152 9.67 -2.05 7.28
C TRP A 152 8.16 -2.13 7.10
N CYS A 153 7.49 -1.00 7.25
CA CYS A 153 6.09 -0.87 6.89
C CYS A 153 5.93 0.06 5.67
N PHE A 154 5.04 -0.33 4.75
CA PHE A 154 4.56 0.54 3.69
C PHE A 154 3.35 1.29 4.20
N ALA A 155 3.39 2.62 4.16
CA ALA A 155 2.40 3.46 4.76
C ALA A 155 2.04 4.68 3.90
N LYS A 156 0.80 5.16 4.09
CA LYS A 156 0.37 6.48 3.67
C LYS A 156 0.67 7.48 4.79
N CYS A 157 1.44 8.49 4.46
CA CYS A 157 1.93 9.54 5.35
C CYS A 157 1.41 10.87 4.82
N GLY A 158 0.25 11.32 5.29
CA GLY A 158 -0.44 12.46 4.70
C GLY A 158 -0.85 12.19 3.24
N LYS A 159 -0.30 12.96 2.30
CA LYS A 159 -0.58 12.82 0.86
C LYS A 159 0.38 11.89 0.11
N GLN A 160 1.43 11.40 0.76
CA GLN A 160 2.44 10.57 0.10
C GLN A 160 2.49 9.16 0.67
N TYR A 161 2.99 8.22 -0.13
CA TYR A 161 3.29 6.86 0.27
C TYR A 161 4.79 6.66 0.41
N GLY A 162 5.19 5.77 1.30
CA GLY A 162 6.58 5.40 1.45
C GLY A 162 6.79 4.35 2.52
N PHE A 163 8.05 4.05 2.75
CA PHE A 163 8.48 3.06 3.73
C PHE A 163 8.96 3.75 5.00
N LEU A 164 8.46 3.25 6.12
CA LEU A 164 8.89 3.61 7.46
C LEU A 164 9.54 2.41 8.12
N TYR A 165 10.51 2.64 8.99
CA TYR A 165 11.05 1.56 9.82
C TYR A 165 10.00 1.21 10.89
N ASP A 166 9.53 -0.04 10.91
CA ASP A 166 8.34 -0.46 11.65
C ASP A 166 8.45 -0.24 13.17
N LYS A 167 9.66 -0.35 13.73
CA LYS A 167 9.89 -0.09 15.18
C LYS A 167 9.51 1.32 15.64
N TYR A 168 9.37 2.27 14.69
CA TYR A 168 8.97 3.64 14.99
C TYR A 168 7.49 3.91 14.76
N VAL A 169 6.70 2.84 14.52
CA VAL A 169 5.27 2.94 14.25
C VAL A 169 4.51 2.01 15.20
N SER A 170 3.47 2.52 15.83
CA SER A 170 2.61 1.76 16.77
C SER A 170 1.17 1.89 16.35
N LEU A 171 0.33 0.92 16.71
CA LEU A 171 -1.11 1.03 16.53
C LEU A 171 -1.63 2.29 17.24
N ALA A 172 -2.50 3.03 16.55
CA ALA A 172 -3.23 4.12 17.19
C ALA A 172 -4.27 3.50 18.14
N ASN A 173 -4.29 3.95 19.39
CA ASN A 173 -5.28 3.57 20.39
C ASN A 173 -6.64 4.22 20.08
#